data_4374a8cd8d3b6ff80b263ab5ef4a6cb6
#
_entry.id   4374a8cd8d3b6ff80b263ab5ef4a6cb6
#
_cell.length_a   1.000
_cell.length_b   1.000
_cell.length_c   1.000
_cell.angle_alpha   90.00
_cell.angle_beta   90.00
_cell.angle_gamma   90.00
#
_symmetry.space_group_name_H-M   'P 1'
#
loop_
_entity.id
_entity.type
_entity.pdbx_description
1 polymer ?
#
loop_
_entity_poly.entity_id
_entity_poly.type
_entity_poly.pdbx_seq_one_letter_code
_entity_poly.pdbx_strand_id
1 'polypeptide(L)'
;MPTTEQNKQTVARVFDAFRAGDTSAFDGLIAENYVQHNPQAGNGLEAVKAFFEPVGPVDVEVHRVIAEGDLVVVHSNYRTWNMAGVDLFRVGSDGKIIEHWDVLQAVPETTASGNDLFSQLS
;
A
#
# COMPACT_ATOMS: atom_id res chain seq x y z
N MET A 1 -19.29 8.50 -7.53
CA MET A 1 -17.85 8.70 -7.27
C MET A 1 -17.59 8.64 -5.78
N PRO A 2 -16.65 7.82 -5.35
CA PRO A 2 -16.26 7.85 -3.93
C PRO A 2 -15.59 9.16 -3.57
N THR A 3 -15.70 9.55 -2.31
CA THR A 3 -15.02 10.73 -1.78
C THR A 3 -13.57 10.37 -1.44
N THR A 4 -12.73 11.39 -1.22
CA THR A 4 -11.35 11.16 -0.78
C THR A 4 -11.30 10.43 0.55
N GLU A 5 -12.24 10.72 1.47
CA GLU A 5 -12.33 10.00 2.75
C GLU A 5 -12.68 8.53 2.55
N GLN A 6 -13.63 8.23 1.65
CA GLN A 6 -13.98 6.84 1.33
C GLN A 6 -12.79 6.12 0.68
N ASN A 7 -12.04 6.80 -0.17
CA ASN A 7 -10.86 6.22 -0.82
C ASN A 7 -9.78 5.91 0.20
N LYS A 8 -9.54 6.79 1.18
CA LYS A 8 -8.61 6.52 2.27
C LYS A 8 -9.03 5.30 3.08
N GLN A 9 -10.34 5.13 3.34
CA GLN A 9 -10.85 3.98 4.07
C GLN A 9 -10.65 2.69 3.29
N THR A 10 -10.85 2.71 1.99
CA THR A 10 -10.60 1.54 1.13
C THR A 10 -9.13 1.12 1.23
N VAL A 11 -8.21 2.06 1.12
CA VAL A 11 -6.78 1.79 1.22
C VAL A 11 -6.42 1.30 2.63
N ALA A 12 -7.02 1.88 3.68
CA ALA A 12 -6.80 1.42 5.05
C ALA A 12 -7.17 -0.05 5.21
N ARG A 13 -8.25 -0.50 4.57
CA ARG A 13 -8.66 -1.91 4.60
C ARG A 13 -7.65 -2.81 3.89
N VAL A 14 -7.02 -2.33 2.83
CA VAL A 14 -5.95 -3.07 2.16
C VAL A 14 -4.77 -3.28 3.11
N PHE A 15 -4.37 -2.24 3.84
CA PHE A 15 -3.29 -2.37 4.81
C PHE A 15 -3.68 -3.27 5.99
N ASP A 16 -4.93 -3.25 6.41
CA ASP A 16 -5.43 -4.20 7.42
C ASP A 16 -5.31 -5.63 6.91
N ALA A 17 -5.64 -5.88 5.64
CA ALA A 17 -5.51 -7.20 5.03
C ALA A 17 -4.03 -7.64 4.95
N PHE A 18 -3.11 -6.71 4.67
CA PHE A 18 -1.67 -7.00 4.72
C PHE A 18 -1.27 -7.46 6.12
N ARG A 19 -1.68 -6.73 7.15
CA ARG A 19 -1.32 -7.06 8.54
C ARG A 19 -1.91 -8.39 8.99
N ALA A 20 -3.11 -8.69 8.54
CA ALA A 20 -3.78 -9.95 8.88
C ALA A 20 -3.24 -11.14 8.10
N GLY A 21 -2.55 -10.89 6.98
CA GLY A 21 -2.14 -11.95 6.07
C GLY A 21 -3.32 -12.60 5.36
N ASP A 22 -4.43 -11.86 5.20
CA ASP A 22 -5.67 -12.39 4.65
C ASP A 22 -5.84 -11.92 3.21
N THR A 23 -5.39 -12.75 2.27
CA THR A 23 -5.50 -12.41 0.85
C THR A 23 -6.94 -12.45 0.34
N SER A 24 -7.83 -13.17 1.03
CA SER A 24 -9.25 -13.22 0.62
C SER A 24 -9.93 -11.87 0.80
N ALA A 25 -9.44 -11.03 1.70
CA ALA A 25 -9.99 -9.69 1.92
C ALA A 25 -9.79 -8.77 0.70
N PHE A 26 -8.82 -9.07 -0.16
CA PHE A 26 -8.60 -8.28 -1.37
C PHE A 26 -9.74 -8.40 -2.38
N ASP A 27 -10.53 -9.46 -2.31
CA ASP A 27 -11.58 -9.73 -3.32
C ASP A 27 -12.60 -8.60 -3.46
N GLY A 28 -12.89 -7.89 -2.41
CA GLY A 28 -13.83 -6.77 -2.45
C GLY A 28 -13.15 -5.40 -2.57
N LEU A 29 -11.83 -5.36 -2.53
CA LEU A 29 -11.07 -4.12 -2.42
C LEU A 29 -10.28 -3.79 -3.70
N ILE A 30 -9.86 -4.81 -4.44
CA ILE A 30 -8.98 -4.66 -5.60
C ILE A 30 -9.70 -5.21 -6.83
N ALA A 31 -9.65 -4.45 -7.93
CA ALA A 31 -10.28 -4.84 -9.18
C ALA A 31 -9.59 -6.08 -9.79
N GLU A 32 -10.36 -6.91 -10.48
CA GLU A 32 -9.80 -8.10 -11.12
C GLU A 32 -8.72 -7.76 -12.15
N ASN A 33 -8.87 -6.64 -12.83
CA ASN A 33 -7.95 -6.19 -13.88
C ASN A 33 -7.04 -5.06 -13.42
N TYR A 34 -6.77 -4.99 -12.13
CA TYR A 34 -5.90 -3.98 -11.52
C TYR A 34 -4.53 -3.92 -12.19
N VAL A 35 -4.04 -2.70 -12.42
CA VAL A 35 -2.78 -2.45 -13.10
C VAL A 35 -1.66 -2.24 -12.07
N GLN A 36 -0.61 -3.03 -12.17
CA GLN A 36 0.50 -3.00 -11.22
C GLN A 36 1.75 -2.42 -11.85
N HIS A 37 2.36 -1.43 -11.16
CA HIS A 37 3.61 -0.82 -11.60
C HIS A 37 4.81 -1.20 -10.73
N ASN A 38 4.59 -1.99 -9.67
CA ASN A 38 5.71 -2.55 -8.93
C ASN A 38 6.41 -3.60 -9.80
N PRO A 39 7.74 -3.51 -9.98
CA PRO A 39 8.43 -4.39 -10.92
C PRO A 39 8.44 -5.86 -10.54
N GLN A 40 8.10 -6.20 -9.29
CA GLN A 40 8.15 -7.58 -8.81
C GLN A 40 6.79 -8.25 -8.71
N ALA A 41 5.72 -7.55 -9.03
CA ALA A 41 4.37 -8.09 -8.94
C ALA A 41 3.64 -7.94 -10.28
N GLY A 42 2.77 -8.88 -10.59
CA GLY A 42 2.02 -8.86 -11.85
C GLY A 42 0.71 -8.09 -11.75
N ASN A 43 0.05 -7.94 -12.90
CA ASN A 43 -1.25 -7.30 -12.99
C ASN A 43 -2.36 -8.20 -12.46
N GLY A 44 -3.40 -7.56 -11.93
CA GLY A 44 -4.66 -8.21 -11.57
C GLY A 44 -4.71 -8.69 -10.14
N LEU A 45 -5.94 -8.90 -9.68
CA LEU A 45 -6.23 -9.35 -8.32
C LEU A 45 -5.52 -10.66 -7.99
N GLU A 46 -5.56 -11.63 -8.90
CA GLU A 46 -4.96 -12.94 -8.62
C GLU A 46 -3.45 -12.85 -8.46
N ALA A 47 -2.79 -11.95 -9.20
CA ALA A 47 -1.36 -11.76 -9.08
C ALA A 47 -0.98 -11.15 -7.73
N VAL A 48 -1.75 -10.19 -7.21
CA VAL A 48 -1.47 -9.60 -5.90
C VAL A 48 -1.72 -10.62 -4.79
N LYS A 49 -2.77 -11.43 -4.91
CA LYS A 49 -3.03 -12.52 -3.95
C LYS A 49 -1.87 -13.51 -3.94
N ALA A 50 -1.40 -13.92 -5.12
CA ALA A 50 -0.29 -14.86 -5.25
C ALA A 50 1.02 -14.29 -4.67
N PHE A 51 1.22 -12.97 -4.78
CA PHE A 51 2.40 -12.33 -4.21
C PHE A 51 2.39 -12.41 -2.67
N PHE A 52 1.24 -12.13 -2.05
CA PHE A 52 1.15 -12.06 -0.59
C PHE A 52 0.90 -13.41 0.08
N GLU A 53 0.37 -14.40 -0.64
CA GLU A 53 0.04 -15.70 -0.06
C GLU A 53 1.21 -16.33 0.70
N PRO A 54 2.42 -16.43 0.11
CA PRO A 54 3.55 -17.01 0.83
C PRO A 54 4.14 -16.12 1.90
N VAL A 55 3.85 -14.83 1.88
CA VAL A 55 4.41 -13.88 2.84
C VAL A 55 3.73 -13.98 4.21
N GLY A 56 2.41 -14.20 4.21
CA GLY A 56 1.63 -14.18 5.44
C GLY A 56 1.46 -12.77 5.98
N PRO A 57 1.28 -12.61 7.30
CA PRO A 57 1.09 -11.30 7.90
C PRO A 57 2.28 -10.37 7.65
N VAL A 58 1.98 -9.14 7.27
CA VAL A 58 2.99 -8.11 6.98
C VAL A 58 3.04 -7.14 8.16
N ASP A 59 4.24 -6.91 8.68
CA ASP A 59 4.46 -5.86 9.68
C ASP A 59 4.70 -4.55 8.95
N VAL A 60 3.67 -3.71 8.91
CA VAL A 60 3.73 -2.40 8.25
C VAL A 60 3.17 -1.33 9.17
N GLU A 61 3.91 -0.22 9.28
CA GLU A 61 3.48 0.94 10.05
C GLU A 61 3.22 2.08 9.09
N VAL A 62 1.98 2.56 9.06
CA VAL A 62 1.58 3.68 8.21
C VAL A 62 1.87 4.99 8.94
N HIS A 63 2.64 5.86 8.32
CA HIS A 63 3.01 7.15 8.90
C HIS A 63 2.11 8.30 8.45
N ARG A 64 1.71 8.30 7.19
CA ARG A 64 0.80 9.34 6.68
C ARG A 64 0.04 8.87 5.45
N VAL A 65 -1.16 9.41 5.31
CA VAL A 65 -2.05 9.11 4.18
C VAL A 65 -2.54 10.43 3.62
N ILE A 66 -2.40 10.62 2.32
CA ILE A 66 -2.80 11.83 1.62
C ILE A 66 -3.68 11.39 0.46
N ALA A 67 -4.83 12.07 0.28
CA ALA A 67 -5.72 11.75 -0.84
C ALA A 67 -6.08 13.01 -1.60
N GLU A 68 -6.10 12.89 -2.93
CA GLU A 68 -6.53 13.95 -3.82
C GLU A 68 -7.18 13.32 -5.04
N GLY A 69 -8.41 13.74 -5.36
CA GLY A 69 -9.15 13.14 -6.47
C GLY A 69 -9.35 11.65 -6.24
N ASP A 70 -8.97 10.85 -7.21
CA ASP A 70 -9.07 9.39 -7.12
C ASP A 70 -7.77 8.71 -6.63
N LEU A 71 -6.77 9.50 -6.22
CA LEU A 71 -5.48 8.98 -5.77
C LEU A 71 -5.35 9.03 -4.26
N VAL A 72 -4.75 7.99 -3.69
CA VAL A 72 -4.37 7.91 -2.28
C VAL A 72 -2.90 7.58 -2.20
N VAL A 73 -2.15 8.36 -1.43
CA VAL A 73 -0.72 8.17 -1.22
C VAL A 73 -0.49 7.77 0.22
N VAL A 74 0.28 6.70 0.44
CA VAL A 74 0.57 6.19 1.77
C VAL A 74 2.08 6.10 1.96
N HIS A 75 2.59 6.72 3.01
CA HIS A 75 4.00 6.64 3.38
C HIS A 75 4.11 5.71 4.59
N SER A 76 4.88 4.64 4.45
CA SER A 76 4.89 3.55 5.42
C SER A 76 6.29 2.99 5.66
N ASN A 77 6.43 2.35 6.81
CA ASN A 77 7.57 1.51 7.12
C ASN A 77 7.14 0.05 7.00
N TYR A 78 7.61 -0.62 5.96
CA TYR A 78 7.39 -2.05 5.76
C TYR A 78 8.48 -2.82 6.51
N ARG A 79 8.25 -3.06 7.78
CA ARG A 79 9.25 -3.71 8.65
C ARG A 79 9.57 -5.12 8.21
N THR A 80 8.58 -5.83 7.67
CA THR A 80 8.79 -7.20 7.14
C THR A 80 9.98 -7.26 6.18
N TRP A 81 10.16 -6.22 5.37
CA TRP A 81 11.24 -6.15 4.38
C TRP A 81 12.29 -5.09 4.69
N ASN A 82 12.17 -4.39 5.81
CA ASN A 82 13.05 -3.28 6.17
C ASN A 82 13.12 -2.21 5.08
N MET A 83 11.94 -1.80 4.57
CA MET A 83 11.83 -0.84 3.49
C MET A 83 10.91 0.31 3.87
N ALA A 84 11.33 1.52 3.51
CA ALA A 84 10.43 2.68 3.49
C ALA A 84 9.69 2.66 2.16
N GLY A 85 8.40 2.85 2.17
CA GLY A 85 7.59 2.81 0.97
C GLY A 85 6.67 4.01 0.83
N VAL A 86 6.52 4.46 -0.41
CA VAL A 86 5.45 5.37 -0.80
C VAL A 86 4.61 4.63 -1.83
N ASP A 87 3.37 4.34 -1.46
CA ASP A 87 2.42 3.67 -2.34
C ASP A 87 1.43 4.69 -2.87
N LEU A 88 1.11 4.59 -4.16
CA LEU A 88 0.05 5.37 -4.77
C LEU A 88 -1.01 4.39 -5.27
N PHE A 89 -2.26 4.65 -4.88
CA PHE A 89 -3.40 3.84 -5.29
C PHE A 89 -4.39 4.70 -6.04
N ARG A 90 -4.85 4.23 -7.19
CA ARG A 90 -5.98 4.85 -7.88
C ARG A 90 -7.23 4.06 -7.55
N VAL A 91 -8.27 4.75 -7.10
CA VAL A 91 -9.55 4.13 -6.76
C VAL A 91 -10.54 4.42 -7.87
N GLY A 92 -11.19 3.38 -8.38
CA GLY A 92 -12.18 3.52 -9.45
C GLY A 92 -13.52 4.01 -8.93
N SER A 93 -14.42 4.28 -9.88
CA SER A 93 -15.76 4.79 -9.54
C SER A 93 -16.59 3.81 -8.73
N ASP A 94 -16.28 2.51 -8.79
CA ASP A 94 -16.93 1.47 -7.99
C ASP A 94 -16.32 1.31 -6.59
N GLY A 95 -15.33 2.12 -6.25
CA GLY A 95 -14.66 2.07 -4.94
C GLY A 95 -13.57 1.02 -4.82
N LYS A 96 -13.23 0.32 -5.90
CA LYS A 96 -12.14 -0.66 -5.88
C LYS A 96 -10.85 -0.04 -6.39
N ILE A 97 -9.73 -0.54 -5.88
CA ILE A 97 -8.41 -0.11 -6.35
C ILE A 97 -8.18 -0.68 -7.74
N ILE A 98 -7.87 0.20 -8.70
CA ILE A 98 -7.71 -0.16 -10.11
C ILE A 98 -6.28 -0.02 -10.60
N GLU A 99 -5.41 0.66 -9.84
CA GLU A 99 -4.03 0.89 -10.26
C GLU A 99 -3.16 1.19 -9.05
N HIS A 100 -1.90 0.75 -9.10
CA HIS A 100 -0.98 0.91 -7.99
C HIS A 100 0.43 1.18 -8.49
N TRP A 101 1.10 2.14 -7.87
CA TRP A 101 2.53 2.40 -8.03
C TRP A 101 3.17 2.38 -6.66
N ASP A 102 4.45 2.10 -6.59
CA ASP A 102 5.18 2.33 -5.35
C ASP A 102 6.64 2.72 -5.63
N VAL A 103 7.23 3.36 -4.63
CA VAL A 103 8.66 3.65 -4.60
C VAL A 103 9.16 3.13 -3.27
N LEU A 104 10.12 2.23 -3.30
CA LEU A 104 10.65 1.58 -2.12
C LEU A 104 12.13 1.93 -1.95
N GLN A 105 12.52 2.11 -0.69
CA GLN A 105 13.91 2.42 -0.34
C GLN A 105 14.28 1.64 0.90
N ALA A 106 15.45 0.99 0.88
CA ALA A 106 15.93 0.29 2.06
C ALA A 106 16.12 1.26 3.22
N VAL A 107 15.73 0.83 4.43
CA VAL A 107 15.93 1.65 5.62
C VAL A 107 17.38 1.51 6.08
N PRO A 108 18.15 2.62 6.11
CA PRO A 108 19.55 2.54 6.51
C PRO A 108 19.69 2.47 8.02
N GLU A 109 20.85 2.00 8.48
CA GLU A 109 21.15 2.01 9.92
C GLU A 109 21.38 3.43 10.43
N THR A 110 21.98 4.28 9.60
CA THR A 110 22.25 5.68 9.94
C THR A 110 21.96 6.57 8.74
N THR A 111 21.67 7.84 9.01
CA THR A 111 21.47 8.84 7.96
C THR A 111 22.41 10.02 8.20
N ALA A 112 22.70 10.77 7.13
CA ALA A 112 23.62 11.90 7.20
C ALA A 112 23.14 12.99 8.18
N SER A 113 21.82 13.19 8.25
CA SER A 113 21.23 14.22 9.12
C SER A 113 20.94 13.74 10.53
N GLY A 114 20.95 12.43 10.76
CA GLY A 114 20.48 11.83 12.01
C GLY A 114 18.96 11.66 12.09
N ASN A 115 18.22 12.11 11.07
CA ASN A 115 16.77 11.93 11.00
C ASN A 115 16.44 10.60 10.33
N ASP A 116 15.40 9.92 10.80
CA ASP A 116 14.95 8.71 10.14
C ASP A 116 14.17 9.04 8.85
N LEU A 117 13.75 8.00 8.11
CA LEU A 117 13.06 8.19 6.84
C LEU A 117 11.57 8.55 7.02
N PHE A 118 11.05 8.48 8.22
CA PHE A 118 9.62 8.64 8.47
C PHE A 118 9.29 9.90 9.23
N SER A 119 10.18 10.27 10.07
CA SER A 119 10.16 11.35 10.95
C SER A 119 8.92 11.78 11.52
N GLN A 120 9.03 11.99 12.63
CA GLN A 120 8.17 12.48 13.35
C GLN A 120 8.48 13.78 13.78
N LEU A 121 7.84 14.67 13.34
CA LEU A 121 7.80 15.93 13.93
C LEU A 121 6.87 15.82 15.06
N SER A 122 7.29 15.46 16.09
CA SER A 122 6.38 15.46 17.24
C SER A 122 6.47 16.75 18.00
#